data_2a5627dd88f79532d4d14f1b1d061384
#
_entry.id   2a5627dd88f79532d4d14f1b1d061384
#
_cell.length_a   1.000
_cell.length_b   1.000
_cell.length_c   1.000
_cell.angle_alpha   90.00
_cell.angle_beta   90.00
_cell.angle_gamma   90.00
#
_symmetry.space_group_name_H-M   'P 1'
#
loop_
_entity.id
_entity.type
_entity.pdbx_description
1 polymer ?
#
loop_
_entity_poly.entity_id
_entity_poly.type
_entity_poly.pdbx_seq_one_letter_code
_entity_poly.pdbx_strand_id
1 'polypeptide(L)'
;MLAATLLASAALAAAPFPETIPVPAGSQPEGIASGKGTTLYAGSRANGSVFRADARTGKGAVLVPGQAGRGAYGLKRFHGELYVAGGPTGFGYVYDARTGGNVDQHDFDGLFVNDVIVTRRAAYFTESRKPSLYVWPRGKRAGEPFALPLSGDLVYSDAADDIDVNGIAATRNGKTLILVQSNTGKLFTADPRTGVTTLIDAPLVPACDGILLRGRTLYVVQNQLNKVAVLRLGRKLRSASLTTELTDEDFDVPTTIAALGRRLYAVNARFSTSPTPTTPYDIVQVG
;
A
#
# COMPACT_ATOMS: atom_id res chain seq x y z
N MET A 1 -43.89 34.47 38.56
CA MET A 1 -43.52 34.17 37.19
C MET A 1 -42.03 33.80 37.18
N LEU A 2 -41.70 32.52 37.06
CA LEU A 2 -40.32 32.06 36.90
C LEU A 2 -40.03 31.99 35.41
N ALA A 3 -39.03 32.75 34.95
CA ALA A 3 -38.52 32.66 33.59
C ALA A 3 -37.52 31.48 33.52
N ALA A 4 -37.85 30.46 32.74
CA ALA A 4 -36.94 29.35 32.46
C ALA A 4 -36.02 29.76 31.31
N THR A 5 -34.74 29.92 31.60
CA THR A 5 -33.71 30.18 30.59
C THR A 5 -33.33 28.85 29.93
N LEU A 6 -33.74 28.64 28.68
CA LEU A 6 -33.26 27.51 27.85
C LEU A 6 -31.82 27.79 27.43
N LEU A 7 -30.89 27.05 27.98
CA LEU A 7 -29.51 26.93 27.48
C LEU A 7 -29.50 26.03 26.24
N ALA A 8 -29.41 26.62 25.07
CA ALA A 8 -29.16 25.89 23.83
C ALA A 8 -27.70 25.43 23.81
N SER A 9 -27.46 24.14 24.01
CA SER A 9 -26.16 23.54 23.77
C SER A 9 -25.91 23.46 22.25
N ALA A 10 -25.08 24.35 21.73
CA ALA A 10 -24.57 24.21 20.38
C ALA A 10 -23.64 22.98 20.34
N ALA A 11 -24.10 21.94 19.68
CA ALA A 11 -23.22 20.81 19.35
C ALA A 11 -22.12 21.33 18.41
N LEU A 12 -20.86 21.36 18.87
CA LEU A 12 -19.72 21.66 18.01
C LEU A 12 -19.67 20.57 16.93
N ALA A 13 -19.95 20.91 15.69
CA ALA A 13 -19.71 20.00 14.57
C ALA A 13 -18.23 19.61 14.56
N ALA A 14 -17.93 18.32 14.52
CA ALA A 14 -16.53 17.87 14.40
C ALA A 14 -15.93 18.45 13.11
N ALA A 15 -14.74 19.01 13.23
CA ALA A 15 -14.03 19.52 12.06
C ALA A 15 -13.90 18.44 10.97
N PRO A 16 -14.05 18.80 9.69
CA PRO A 16 -13.84 17.86 8.61
C PRO A 16 -12.41 17.32 8.64
N PHE A 17 -12.21 16.11 8.10
CA PHE A 17 -10.86 15.59 7.90
C PHE A 17 -10.15 16.46 6.84
N PRO A 18 -8.86 16.78 7.01
CA PRO A 18 -8.12 17.54 6.01
C PRO A 18 -8.03 16.78 4.68
N GLU A 19 -8.13 17.50 3.58
CA GLU A 19 -8.01 16.95 2.23
C GLU A 19 -6.59 16.45 1.96
N THR A 20 -5.60 17.21 2.42
CA THR A 20 -4.19 16.81 2.34
C THR A 20 -3.53 16.73 3.73
N ILE A 21 -2.61 15.81 3.89
CA ILE A 21 -1.83 15.60 5.11
C ILE A 21 -0.36 15.70 4.74
N PRO A 22 0.36 16.76 5.18
CA PRO A 22 1.77 16.90 4.87
C PRO A 22 2.61 15.78 5.53
N VAL A 23 3.55 15.23 4.79
CA VAL A 23 4.58 14.35 5.30
C VAL A 23 5.92 15.07 5.28
N PRO A 24 6.96 14.59 5.99
CA PRO A 24 8.23 15.30 6.06
C PRO A 24 8.80 15.65 4.68
N ALA A 25 9.27 16.89 4.51
CA ALA A 25 9.92 17.31 3.28
C ALA A 25 11.14 16.42 2.97
N GLY A 26 11.39 16.17 1.70
CA GLY A 26 12.47 15.30 1.23
C GLY A 26 12.28 13.79 1.51
N SER A 27 11.14 13.38 2.11
CA SER A 27 10.91 11.99 2.51
C SER A 27 10.72 11.03 1.33
N GLN A 28 10.36 11.51 0.14
CA GLN A 28 10.08 10.68 -1.03
C GLN A 28 9.18 9.47 -0.67
N PRO A 29 7.95 9.70 -0.22
CA PRO A 29 7.07 8.61 0.20
C PRO A 29 6.65 7.78 -1.00
N GLU A 30 6.33 6.50 -0.74
CA GLU A 30 5.85 5.59 -1.79
C GLU A 30 4.67 4.76 -1.28
N GLY A 31 4.80 4.08 -0.14
CA GLY A 31 3.75 3.25 0.42
C GLY A 31 2.91 3.95 1.47
N ILE A 32 1.63 3.57 1.55
CA ILE A 32 0.71 3.99 2.61
C ILE A 32 -0.02 2.81 3.23
N ALA A 33 -0.18 2.81 4.55
CA ALA A 33 -0.98 1.84 5.26
C ALA A 33 -1.92 2.49 6.27
N SER A 34 -3.11 1.92 6.44
CA SER A 34 -4.01 2.31 7.52
C SER A 34 -3.66 1.63 8.83
N GLY A 35 -3.77 2.39 9.92
CA GLY A 35 -3.56 1.94 11.27
C GLY A 35 -4.86 1.71 12.05
N LYS A 36 -4.78 1.83 13.38
CA LYS A 36 -5.95 1.80 14.28
C LYS A 36 -6.58 3.19 14.34
N GLY A 37 -7.92 3.26 14.32
CA GLY A 37 -8.65 4.53 14.40
C GLY A 37 -8.40 5.39 13.15
N THR A 38 -7.82 6.57 13.33
CA THR A 38 -7.52 7.54 12.28
C THR A 38 -6.04 7.55 11.85
N THR A 39 -5.27 6.53 12.26
CA THR A 39 -3.85 6.46 11.98
C THR A 39 -3.57 6.07 10.52
N LEU A 40 -2.64 6.77 9.89
CA LEU A 40 -1.99 6.42 8.63
C LEU A 40 -0.47 6.27 8.84
N TYR A 41 0.16 5.44 8.02
CA TYR A 41 1.61 5.31 7.94
C TYR A 41 2.05 5.56 6.51
N ALA A 42 3.10 6.34 6.30
CA ALA A 42 3.73 6.54 5.00
C ALA A 42 5.22 6.17 5.07
N GLY A 43 5.69 5.38 4.14
CA GLY A 43 7.08 4.91 4.06
C GLY A 43 7.92 5.74 3.11
N SER A 44 9.17 6.01 3.48
CA SER A 44 10.15 6.72 2.67
C SER A 44 11.01 5.75 1.87
N ARG A 45 10.97 5.85 0.54
CA ARG A 45 11.89 5.12 -0.31
C ARG A 45 13.33 5.64 -0.24
N ALA A 46 13.54 6.87 0.24
CA ALA A 46 14.85 7.50 0.30
C ALA A 46 15.76 6.93 1.41
N ASN A 47 15.17 6.56 2.56
CA ASN A 47 15.95 6.16 3.73
C ASN A 47 15.24 5.19 4.67
N GLY A 48 14.10 4.62 4.27
CA GLY A 48 13.36 3.65 5.08
C GLY A 48 12.64 4.23 6.29
N SER A 49 12.59 5.56 6.48
CA SER A 49 11.79 6.14 7.55
C SER A 49 10.31 5.86 7.35
N VAL A 50 9.57 5.74 8.46
CA VAL A 50 8.12 5.63 8.43
C VAL A 50 7.52 6.79 9.20
N PHE A 51 6.69 7.59 8.55
CA PHE A 51 5.90 8.65 9.14
C PHE A 51 4.56 8.10 9.60
N ARG A 52 4.10 8.50 10.78
CA ARG A 52 2.77 8.18 11.31
C ARG A 52 1.96 9.46 11.46
N ALA A 53 0.81 9.50 10.82
CA ALA A 53 -0.12 10.63 10.87
C ALA A 53 -1.46 10.23 11.51
N ASP A 54 -2.14 11.21 12.06
CA ASP A 54 -3.57 11.16 12.41
C ASP A 54 -4.36 11.85 11.28
N ALA A 55 -5.12 11.07 10.54
CA ALA A 55 -5.90 11.57 9.40
C ALA A 55 -6.99 12.60 9.80
N ARG A 56 -7.42 12.61 11.05
CA ARG A 56 -8.42 13.60 11.55
C ARG A 56 -7.81 14.98 11.71
N THR A 57 -6.57 15.05 12.16
CA THR A 57 -5.91 16.32 12.51
C THR A 57 -4.89 16.76 11.47
N GLY A 58 -4.49 15.88 10.55
CA GLY A 58 -3.39 16.11 9.60
C GLY A 58 -2.02 16.16 10.26
N LYS A 59 -1.91 15.92 11.57
CA LYS A 59 -0.64 15.98 12.31
C LYS A 59 0.01 14.61 12.40
N GLY A 60 1.34 14.59 12.44
CA GLY A 60 2.10 13.35 12.57
C GLY A 60 3.54 13.56 12.99
N ALA A 61 4.25 12.45 13.10
CA ALA A 61 5.66 12.42 13.43
C ALA A 61 6.33 11.19 12.80
N VAL A 62 7.66 11.24 12.66
CA VAL A 62 8.45 10.08 12.27
C VAL A 62 8.34 9.03 13.36
N LEU A 63 7.83 7.85 12.99
CA LEU A 63 7.70 6.69 13.87
C LEU A 63 8.96 5.83 13.84
N VAL A 64 9.45 5.53 12.62
CA VAL A 64 10.69 4.79 12.40
C VAL A 64 11.70 5.78 11.82
N PRO A 65 12.82 6.05 12.50
CA PRO A 65 13.86 6.92 11.98
C PRO A 65 14.47 6.38 10.69
N GLY A 66 14.81 7.27 9.77
CA GLY A 66 15.53 6.92 8.55
C GLY A 66 16.93 6.39 8.82
N GLN A 67 17.39 5.48 7.98
CA GLN A 67 18.71 4.89 8.01
C GLN A 67 19.25 4.77 6.58
N ALA A 68 20.49 5.17 6.36
CA ALA A 68 21.14 5.00 5.06
C ALA A 68 21.13 3.53 4.63
N GLY A 69 20.89 3.29 3.35
CA GLY A 69 20.81 1.94 2.78
C GLY A 69 19.50 1.21 3.07
N ARG A 70 18.48 1.89 3.61
CA ARG A 70 17.13 1.33 3.78
C ARG A 70 16.13 2.01 2.86
N GLY A 71 15.10 1.25 2.49
CA GLY A 71 13.90 1.75 1.82
C GLY A 71 12.63 1.32 2.57
N ALA A 72 11.57 2.10 2.45
CA ALA A 72 10.22 1.72 2.88
C ALA A 72 9.27 2.03 1.73
N TYR A 73 9.02 1.00 0.94
CA TYR A 73 8.11 1.00 -0.20
C TYR A 73 6.71 0.56 0.26
N GLY A 74 6.17 -0.54 -0.21
CA GLY A 74 4.88 -1.02 0.28
C GLY A 74 4.85 -1.27 1.80
N LEU A 75 3.72 -0.93 2.44
CA LEU A 75 3.51 -1.16 3.86
C LEU A 75 2.17 -1.83 4.13
N LYS A 76 2.12 -2.66 5.17
CA LYS A 76 0.86 -3.19 5.69
C LYS A 76 0.89 -3.40 7.19
N ARG A 77 -0.10 -2.84 7.90
CA ARG A 77 -0.26 -3.09 9.32
C ARG A 77 -1.10 -4.34 9.58
N PHE A 78 -0.63 -5.19 10.49
CA PHE A 78 -1.38 -6.36 10.96
C PHE A 78 -1.11 -6.64 12.44
N HIS A 79 -2.16 -6.68 13.27
CA HIS A 79 -2.13 -6.97 14.71
C HIS A 79 -1.16 -6.17 15.59
N GLY A 80 -0.70 -5.03 15.19
CA GLY A 80 0.24 -4.20 15.97
C GLY A 80 1.63 -4.17 15.39
N GLU A 81 1.88 -4.97 14.37
CA GLU A 81 3.09 -4.97 13.57
C GLU A 81 2.87 -4.20 12.27
N LEU A 82 3.91 -3.59 11.77
CA LEU A 82 3.98 -2.93 10.48
C LEU A 82 5.01 -3.64 9.61
N TYR A 83 4.55 -4.32 8.58
CA TYR A 83 5.37 -4.98 7.57
C TYR A 83 5.72 -3.98 6.49
N VAL A 84 6.98 -3.96 6.09
CA VAL A 84 7.53 -2.97 5.15
C VAL A 84 8.40 -3.67 4.11
N ALA A 85 8.12 -3.40 2.84
CA ALA A 85 8.93 -3.83 1.71
C ALA A 85 10.10 -2.85 1.52
N GLY A 86 11.31 -3.37 1.37
CA GLY A 86 12.55 -2.60 1.34
C GLY A 86 12.97 -2.08 -0.02
N GLY A 87 12.18 -2.35 -1.08
CA GLY A 87 12.52 -1.94 -2.44
C GLY A 87 13.80 -2.60 -2.96
N PRO A 88 14.71 -1.83 -3.58
CA PRO A 88 15.95 -2.35 -4.17
C PRO A 88 16.97 -2.85 -3.12
N THR A 89 16.68 -2.70 -1.83
CA THR A 89 17.55 -3.25 -0.78
C THR A 89 17.43 -4.76 -0.63
N GLY A 90 16.38 -5.38 -1.20
CA GLY A 90 16.11 -6.82 -1.11
C GLY A 90 15.50 -7.27 0.22
N PHE A 91 15.30 -6.36 1.16
CA PHE A 91 14.84 -6.69 2.52
C PHE A 91 13.33 -6.58 2.70
N GLY A 92 12.81 -7.34 3.67
CA GLY A 92 11.57 -7.06 4.37
C GLY A 92 11.85 -6.66 5.82
N TYR A 93 11.05 -5.75 6.36
CA TYR A 93 11.16 -5.29 7.74
C TYR A 93 9.84 -5.45 8.47
N VAL A 94 9.92 -5.70 9.78
CA VAL A 94 8.77 -5.70 10.69
C VAL A 94 9.05 -4.77 11.87
N TYR A 95 8.19 -3.79 12.06
CA TYR A 95 8.28 -2.84 13.16
C TYR A 95 7.06 -2.96 14.07
N ASP A 96 7.23 -2.64 15.35
CA ASP A 96 6.09 -2.38 16.26
C ASP A 96 5.37 -1.11 15.79
N ALA A 97 4.11 -1.24 15.40
CA ALA A 97 3.34 -0.13 14.82
C ALA A 97 3.01 1.01 15.81
N ARG A 98 3.26 0.82 17.11
CA ARG A 98 3.06 1.83 18.15
C ARG A 98 4.34 2.58 18.48
N THR A 99 5.46 1.87 18.61
CA THR A 99 6.75 2.42 19.05
C THR A 99 7.74 2.69 17.93
N GLY A 100 7.58 2.04 16.77
CA GLY A 100 8.55 2.07 15.69
C GLY A 100 9.79 1.18 15.94
N GLY A 101 9.81 0.46 17.04
CA GLY A 101 10.90 -0.46 17.34
C GLY A 101 11.01 -1.58 16.30
N ASN A 102 12.24 -1.92 15.90
CA ASN A 102 12.48 -3.04 15.01
C ASN A 102 12.12 -4.36 15.74
N VAL A 103 11.19 -5.12 15.17
CA VAL A 103 10.77 -6.43 15.67
C VAL A 103 11.56 -7.52 14.96
N ASP A 104 11.69 -7.39 13.62
CA ASP A 104 12.38 -8.37 12.81
C ASP A 104 12.77 -7.77 11.44
N GLN A 105 13.73 -8.38 10.75
CA GLN A 105 14.08 -8.08 9.37
C GLN A 105 14.65 -9.31 8.70
N HIS A 106 14.44 -9.41 7.39
CA HIS A 106 14.94 -10.53 6.60
C HIS A 106 15.47 -10.05 5.25
N ASP A 107 16.65 -10.52 4.89
CA ASP A 107 17.21 -10.36 3.55
C ASP A 107 16.67 -11.48 2.65
N PHE A 108 15.84 -11.11 1.67
CA PHE A 108 15.29 -12.06 0.71
C PHE A 108 16.23 -12.34 -0.45
N ASP A 109 17.37 -11.69 -0.52
CA ASP A 109 18.22 -11.64 -1.72
C ASP A 109 17.40 -11.19 -2.95
N GLY A 110 16.52 -10.23 -2.71
CA GLY A 110 15.59 -9.69 -3.70
C GLY A 110 16.24 -8.59 -4.54
N LEU A 111 15.78 -8.45 -5.79
CA LEU A 111 16.19 -7.34 -6.66
C LEU A 111 15.34 -6.08 -6.40
N PHE A 112 14.01 -6.27 -6.20
CA PHE A 112 13.11 -5.17 -5.89
C PHE A 112 11.87 -5.67 -5.12
N VAL A 113 11.97 -5.69 -3.80
CA VAL A 113 10.87 -6.06 -2.90
C VAL A 113 9.91 -4.88 -2.79
N ASN A 114 8.80 -4.92 -3.53
CA ASN A 114 7.99 -3.74 -3.83
C ASN A 114 6.84 -3.49 -2.84
N ASP A 115 5.85 -4.38 -2.81
CA ASP A 115 4.66 -4.20 -1.95
C ASP A 115 4.46 -5.41 -1.04
N VAL A 116 3.55 -5.29 -0.09
CA VAL A 116 3.28 -6.34 0.90
C VAL A 116 1.81 -6.43 1.26
N ILE A 117 1.30 -7.66 1.36
CA ILE A 117 0.00 -7.95 1.97
C ILE A 117 0.18 -8.95 3.11
N VAL A 118 -0.53 -8.73 4.21
CA VAL A 118 -0.45 -9.62 5.37
C VAL A 118 -1.77 -10.34 5.59
N THR A 119 -1.68 -11.66 5.73
CA THR A 119 -2.79 -12.53 6.08
C THR A 119 -2.60 -13.12 7.48
N ARG A 120 -3.53 -13.94 7.94
CA ARG A 120 -3.36 -14.68 9.20
C ARG A 120 -2.21 -15.70 9.15
N ARG A 121 -1.82 -16.16 7.95
CA ARG A 121 -0.85 -17.23 7.76
C ARG A 121 0.55 -16.74 7.45
N ALA A 122 0.67 -15.67 6.67
CA ALA A 122 1.93 -15.12 6.24
C ALA A 122 1.79 -13.67 5.78
N ALA A 123 2.90 -12.95 5.72
CA ALA A 123 3.09 -11.79 4.88
C ALA A 123 3.61 -12.26 3.52
N TYR A 124 3.13 -11.64 2.45
CA TYR A 124 3.55 -11.91 1.07
C TYR A 124 4.05 -10.61 0.50
N PHE A 125 5.32 -10.60 0.09
CA PHE A 125 5.97 -9.47 -0.53
C PHE A 125 6.11 -9.73 -2.02
N THR A 126 5.83 -8.73 -2.84
CA THR A 126 6.07 -8.81 -4.28
C THR A 126 7.53 -8.56 -4.59
N GLU A 127 8.04 -9.31 -5.56
CA GLU A 127 9.33 -9.06 -6.19
C GLU A 127 9.07 -8.59 -7.62
N SER A 128 9.52 -7.41 -7.98
CA SER A 128 9.17 -6.80 -9.26
C SER A 128 10.05 -7.26 -10.43
N ARG A 129 11.19 -7.88 -10.17
CA ARG A 129 12.21 -8.20 -11.18
C ARG A 129 12.57 -9.69 -11.29
N LYS A 130 12.04 -10.52 -10.37
CA LYS A 130 12.12 -11.98 -10.43
C LYS A 130 10.71 -12.57 -10.30
N PRO A 131 10.35 -13.64 -11.03
CA PRO A 131 9.01 -14.23 -10.98
C PRO A 131 8.78 -14.99 -9.66
N SER A 132 8.69 -14.26 -8.55
CA SER A 132 8.48 -14.82 -7.22
C SER A 132 7.73 -13.86 -6.28
N LEU A 133 7.15 -14.41 -5.25
CA LEU A 133 6.78 -13.71 -4.03
C LEU A 133 7.70 -14.15 -2.91
N TYR A 134 8.02 -13.26 -1.98
CA TYR A 134 8.64 -13.65 -0.73
C TYR A 134 7.57 -13.87 0.33
N VAL A 135 7.60 -15.02 0.97
CA VAL A 135 6.62 -15.44 1.96
C VAL A 135 7.28 -15.42 3.33
N TRP A 136 6.74 -14.63 4.24
CA TRP A 136 7.15 -14.61 5.63
C TRP A 136 6.07 -15.27 6.49
N PRO A 137 6.25 -16.55 6.90
CA PRO A 137 5.25 -17.29 7.66
C PRO A 137 4.96 -16.65 9.01
N ARG A 138 3.72 -16.80 9.49
CA ARG A 138 3.26 -16.17 10.73
C ARG A 138 2.49 -17.16 11.60
N GLY A 139 2.42 -16.86 12.91
CA GLY A 139 1.66 -17.62 13.88
C GLY A 139 2.39 -18.84 14.43
N LYS A 140 1.65 -19.82 14.96
CA LYS A 140 2.22 -21.00 15.67
C LYS A 140 3.10 -21.92 14.80
N ARG A 141 3.06 -21.73 13.48
CA ARG A 141 3.87 -22.46 12.50
C ARG A 141 4.76 -21.50 11.71
N ALA A 142 5.12 -20.38 12.35
CA ALA A 142 6.09 -19.46 11.77
C ALA A 142 7.39 -20.25 11.53
N GLY A 143 7.86 -20.21 10.30
CA GLY A 143 9.15 -20.75 9.87
C GLY A 143 9.95 -19.61 9.24
N GLU A 144 11.13 -19.96 8.73
CA GLU A 144 11.96 -19.02 8.01
C GLU A 144 11.24 -18.50 6.76
N PRO A 145 11.43 -17.23 6.41
CA PRO A 145 10.96 -16.70 5.14
C PRO A 145 11.56 -17.45 3.94
N PHE A 146 10.80 -17.52 2.85
CA PHE A 146 11.20 -18.23 1.64
C PHE A 146 10.65 -17.58 0.38
N ALA A 147 11.29 -17.84 -0.76
CA ALA A 147 10.79 -17.47 -2.06
C ALA A 147 9.75 -18.48 -2.57
N LEU A 148 8.60 -17.98 -3.03
CA LEU A 148 7.54 -18.74 -3.68
C LEU A 148 7.54 -18.40 -5.18
N PRO A 149 8.05 -19.29 -6.05
CA PRO A 149 8.07 -19.03 -7.48
C PRO A 149 6.66 -18.81 -8.04
N LEU A 150 6.52 -17.80 -8.90
CA LEU A 150 5.30 -17.55 -9.66
C LEU A 150 5.34 -18.32 -10.98
N SER A 151 4.20 -18.88 -11.36
CA SER A 151 4.01 -19.63 -12.60
C SER A 151 2.59 -19.44 -13.14
N GLY A 152 2.25 -20.05 -14.26
CA GLY A 152 0.93 -19.95 -14.88
C GLY A 152 0.85 -18.81 -15.89
N ASP A 153 -0.23 -18.00 -15.83
CA ASP A 153 -0.52 -17.00 -16.87
C ASP A 153 0.35 -15.73 -16.78
N LEU A 154 0.98 -15.49 -15.63
CA LEU A 154 1.84 -14.33 -15.43
C LEU A 154 3.25 -14.63 -15.97
N VAL A 155 3.71 -13.81 -16.90
CA VAL A 155 5.04 -13.89 -17.50
C VAL A 155 5.76 -12.57 -17.24
N TYR A 156 6.95 -12.65 -16.68
CA TYR A 156 7.82 -11.49 -16.46
C TYR A 156 8.47 -11.04 -17.76
N SER A 157 8.77 -9.76 -17.85
CA SER A 157 9.55 -9.16 -18.93
C SER A 157 11.00 -9.65 -18.87
N ASP A 158 11.65 -9.71 -20.04
CA ASP A 158 13.09 -9.97 -20.14
C ASP A 158 13.93 -8.70 -19.88
N ALA A 159 13.29 -7.53 -19.78
CA ALA A 159 13.98 -6.27 -19.50
C ALA A 159 14.29 -6.15 -18.00
N ALA A 160 15.57 -6.06 -17.68
CA ALA A 160 16.05 -6.13 -16.29
C ALA A 160 15.53 -5.02 -15.35
N ASP A 161 15.15 -3.87 -15.93
CA ASP A 161 14.66 -2.71 -15.17
C ASP A 161 13.14 -2.58 -15.15
N ASP A 162 12.42 -3.46 -15.83
CA ASP A 162 10.95 -3.46 -15.80
C ASP A 162 10.43 -3.74 -14.40
N ILE A 163 9.34 -3.07 -14.08
CA ILE A 163 8.53 -3.36 -12.90
C ILE A 163 7.37 -4.26 -13.33
N ASP A 164 7.54 -5.55 -13.09
CA ASP A 164 6.50 -6.52 -13.36
C ASP A 164 5.44 -6.52 -12.24
N VAL A 165 5.50 -7.47 -11.32
CA VAL A 165 4.53 -7.51 -10.22
C VAL A 165 4.83 -6.39 -9.23
N ASN A 166 3.81 -5.56 -8.98
CA ASN A 166 3.87 -4.42 -8.08
C ASN A 166 2.87 -4.60 -6.93
N GLY A 167 1.70 -3.96 -7.02
CA GLY A 167 0.70 -4.00 -5.97
C GLY A 167 0.14 -5.40 -5.69
N ILE A 168 -0.14 -5.70 -4.43
CA ILE A 168 -0.67 -6.98 -3.96
C ILE A 168 -1.82 -6.79 -2.99
N ALA A 169 -2.86 -7.60 -3.14
CA ALA A 169 -3.97 -7.70 -2.20
C ALA A 169 -4.31 -9.16 -1.92
N ALA A 170 -5.06 -9.41 -0.86
CA ALA A 170 -5.55 -10.75 -0.52
C ALA A 170 -7.05 -10.76 -0.29
N THR A 171 -7.70 -11.84 -0.67
CA THR A 171 -9.07 -12.10 -0.25
C THR A 171 -9.16 -12.21 1.27
N ARG A 172 -10.33 -11.87 1.84
CA ARG A 172 -10.52 -11.85 3.31
C ARG A 172 -10.16 -13.17 4.02
N ASN A 173 -10.33 -14.29 3.34
CA ASN A 173 -9.97 -15.61 3.85
C ASN A 173 -8.50 -15.97 3.63
N GLY A 174 -7.73 -15.13 2.93
CA GLY A 174 -6.32 -15.34 2.60
C GLY A 174 -6.06 -16.54 1.68
N LYS A 175 -7.08 -17.02 0.94
CA LYS A 175 -6.93 -18.17 0.03
C LYS A 175 -6.53 -17.80 -1.39
N THR A 176 -6.61 -16.52 -1.74
CA THR A 176 -6.26 -16.01 -3.06
C THR A 176 -5.61 -14.65 -2.89
N LEU A 177 -4.48 -14.47 -3.54
CA LEU A 177 -3.84 -13.18 -3.72
C LEU A 177 -4.31 -12.56 -5.04
N ILE A 178 -4.29 -11.24 -5.12
CA ILE A 178 -4.51 -10.48 -6.35
C ILE A 178 -3.23 -9.69 -6.59
N LEU A 179 -2.70 -9.78 -7.78
CA LEU A 179 -1.49 -9.12 -8.23
C LEU A 179 -1.80 -8.19 -9.39
N VAL A 180 -1.09 -7.09 -9.47
CA VAL A 180 -1.08 -6.22 -10.63
C VAL A 180 0.32 -6.21 -11.24
N GLN A 181 0.39 -6.24 -12.58
CA GLN A 181 1.63 -6.19 -13.33
C GLN A 181 1.75 -4.83 -14.03
N SER A 182 2.71 -4.01 -13.58
CA SER A 182 2.79 -2.60 -13.97
C SER A 182 3.12 -2.39 -15.44
N ASN A 183 4.06 -3.15 -16.00
CA ASN A 183 4.50 -3.01 -17.40
C ASN A 183 3.42 -3.44 -18.40
N THR A 184 2.47 -4.33 -18.04
CA THR A 184 1.40 -4.79 -18.92
C THR A 184 0.03 -4.22 -18.60
N GLY A 185 -0.17 -3.69 -17.40
CA GLY A 185 -1.49 -3.25 -16.91
C GLY A 185 -2.46 -4.41 -16.65
N LYS A 186 -1.99 -5.63 -16.50
CA LYS A 186 -2.82 -6.82 -16.29
C LYS A 186 -2.99 -7.15 -14.83
N LEU A 187 -4.10 -7.83 -14.52
CA LEU A 187 -4.45 -8.32 -13.19
C LEU A 187 -4.42 -9.84 -13.16
N PHE A 188 -3.94 -10.39 -12.07
CA PHE A 188 -3.86 -11.84 -11.86
C PHE A 188 -4.37 -12.23 -10.49
N THR A 189 -4.93 -13.43 -10.37
CA THR A 189 -4.99 -14.13 -9.08
C THR A 189 -3.74 -14.99 -8.92
N ALA A 190 -3.31 -15.23 -7.67
CA ALA A 190 -2.26 -16.20 -7.35
C ALA A 190 -2.70 -17.08 -6.17
N ASP A 191 -2.39 -18.37 -6.24
CA ASP A 191 -2.53 -19.28 -5.09
C ASP A 191 -1.37 -19.04 -4.12
N PRO A 192 -1.63 -18.65 -2.87
CA PRO A 192 -0.58 -18.33 -1.90
C PRO A 192 0.25 -19.52 -1.43
N ARG A 193 -0.06 -20.73 -1.85
CA ARG A 193 0.67 -21.96 -1.49
C ARG A 193 1.55 -22.48 -2.61
N THR A 194 1.14 -22.27 -3.85
CA THR A 194 1.82 -22.84 -5.04
C THR A 194 2.43 -21.80 -5.94
N GLY A 195 2.05 -20.52 -5.82
CA GLY A 195 2.47 -19.45 -6.71
C GLY A 195 1.82 -19.49 -8.11
N VAL A 196 0.89 -20.44 -8.35
CA VAL A 196 0.20 -20.52 -9.65
C VAL A 196 -0.69 -19.31 -9.84
N THR A 197 -0.48 -18.60 -10.92
CA THR A 197 -1.23 -17.41 -11.29
C THR A 197 -2.27 -17.72 -12.38
N THR A 198 -3.36 -16.96 -12.38
CA THR A 198 -4.38 -16.98 -13.42
C THR A 198 -4.76 -15.56 -13.79
N LEU A 199 -4.77 -15.27 -15.08
CA LEU A 199 -5.20 -13.98 -15.61
C LEU A 199 -6.65 -13.67 -15.22
N ILE A 200 -6.90 -12.45 -14.79
CA ILE A 200 -8.25 -11.92 -14.61
C ILE A 200 -8.63 -11.21 -15.89
N ASP A 201 -9.72 -11.66 -16.53
CA ASP A 201 -10.30 -10.98 -17.69
C ASP A 201 -10.87 -9.62 -17.26
N ALA A 202 -10.12 -8.56 -17.56
CA ALA A 202 -10.39 -7.20 -17.11
C ALA A 202 -9.87 -6.18 -18.13
N PRO A 203 -10.41 -4.96 -18.14
CA PRO A 203 -9.76 -3.85 -18.82
C PRO A 203 -8.31 -3.66 -18.32
N LEU A 204 -7.40 -3.28 -19.20
CA LEU A 204 -6.05 -2.94 -18.82
C LEU A 204 -6.04 -1.70 -17.90
N VAL A 205 -5.16 -1.71 -16.93
CA VAL A 205 -4.92 -0.61 -15.99
C VAL A 205 -3.46 -0.12 -16.13
N PRO A 206 -3.13 0.60 -17.22
CA PRO A 206 -1.75 1.02 -17.48
C PRO A 206 -1.21 1.91 -16.36
N ALA A 207 0.10 1.94 -16.19
CA ALA A 207 0.80 2.64 -15.11
C ALA A 207 0.26 2.26 -13.71
N CYS A 208 -0.16 0.99 -13.55
CA CYS A 208 -0.68 0.50 -12.29
C CYS A 208 0.42 0.30 -11.25
N ASP A 209 0.09 0.60 -10.01
CA ASP A 209 0.99 0.58 -8.87
C ASP A 209 0.33 -0.14 -7.68
N GLY A 210 0.19 0.47 -6.52
CA GLY A 210 -0.44 -0.14 -5.37
C GLY A 210 -1.93 -0.43 -5.55
N ILE A 211 -2.42 -1.46 -4.89
CA ILE A 211 -3.84 -1.88 -4.96
C ILE A 211 -4.48 -2.07 -3.59
N LEU A 212 -5.79 -1.86 -3.53
CA LEU A 212 -6.59 -2.08 -2.34
C LEU A 212 -7.85 -2.89 -2.68
N LEU A 213 -8.04 -4.01 -1.99
CA LEU A 213 -9.25 -4.82 -2.12
C LEU A 213 -10.22 -4.60 -0.96
N ARG A 214 -11.46 -4.20 -1.26
CA ARG A 214 -12.58 -4.11 -0.29
C ARG A 214 -13.76 -4.95 -0.76
N GLY A 215 -13.92 -6.10 -0.16
CA GLY A 215 -14.92 -7.07 -0.62
C GLY A 215 -14.60 -7.57 -2.03
N ARG A 216 -15.37 -7.12 -3.03
CA ARG A 216 -15.12 -7.38 -4.46
C ARG A 216 -14.77 -6.11 -5.24
N THR A 217 -14.60 -5.00 -4.57
CA THR A 217 -14.16 -3.75 -5.19
C THR A 217 -12.64 -3.68 -5.07
N LEU A 218 -11.97 -3.60 -6.20
CA LEU A 218 -10.53 -3.44 -6.31
C LEU A 218 -10.24 -2.01 -6.77
N TYR A 219 -9.47 -1.29 -5.98
CA TYR A 219 -8.91 0.01 -6.30
C TYR A 219 -7.49 -0.22 -6.83
N VAL A 220 -7.17 0.32 -7.98
CA VAL A 220 -5.85 0.23 -8.62
C VAL A 220 -5.35 1.64 -8.87
N VAL A 221 -4.28 2.02 -8.21
CA VAL A 221 -3.64 3.31 -8.45
C VAL A 221 -2.93 3.26 -9.79
N GLN A 222 -3.18 4.24 -10.65
CA GLN A 222 -2.50 4.45 -11.93
C GLN A 222 -1.65 5.71 -11.83
N ASN A 223 -0.41 5.51 -11.32
CA ASN A 223 0.45 6.56 -10.80
C ASN A 223 0.70 7.72 -11.79
N GLN A 224 1.27 7.43 -12.95
CA GLN A 224 1.57 8.44 -13.98
C GLN A 224 0.31 9.06 -14.63
N LEU A 225 -0.86 8.48 -14.39
CA LEU A 225 -2.13 8.97 -14.91
C LEU A 225 -2.93 9.76 -13.87
N ASN A 226 -2.39 9.93 -12.66
CA ASN A 226 -3.01 10.67 -11.56
C ASN A 226 -4.47 10.25 -11.32
N LYS A 227 -4.73 8.94 -11.26
CA LYS A 227 -6.07 8.41 -11.02
C LYS A 227 -6.07 7.05 -10.34
N VAL A 228 -7.22 6.66 -9.84
CA VAL A 228 -7.47 5.34 -9.27
C VAL A 228 -8.60 4.67 -10.04
N ALA A 229 -8.29 3.57 -10.73
CA ALA A 229 -9.31 2.74 -11.36
C ALA A 229 -10.05 1.92 -10.30
N VAL A 230 -11.38 1.95 -10.32
CA VAL A 230 -12.24 1.19 -9.41
C VAL A 230 -12.88 0.06 -10.20
N LEU A 231 -12.47 -1.18 -9.91
CA LEU A 231 -12.96 -2.35 -10.60
C LEU A 231 -13.84 -3.20 -9.69
N ARG A 232 -14.84 -3.85 -10.30
CA ARG A 232 -15.70 -4.83 -9.65
C ARG A 232 -15.29 -6.23 -10.08
N LEU A 233 -14.69 -6.99 -9.15
CA LEU A 233 -14.32 -8.39 -9.38
C LEU A 233 -15.54 -9.29 -9.45
N GLY A 234 -15.55 -10.22 -10.39
CA GLY A 234 -16.51 -11.30 -10.48
C GLY A 234 -16.43 -12.23 -9.25
N ARG A 235 -17.50 -13.01 -9.00
CA ARG A 235 -17.56 -13.88 -7.81
C ARG A 235 -16.44 -14.94 -7.77
N LYS A 236 -16.01 -15.41 -8.92
CA LYS A 236 -14.94 -16.42 -9.07
C LYS A 236 -13.55 -15.80 -9.24
N LEU A 237 -13.44 -14.47 -9.18
CA LEU A 237 -12.20 -13.71 -9.40
C LEU A 237 -11.53 -13.99 -10.77
N ARG A 238 -12.32 -14.40 -11.77
CA ARG A 238 -11.85 -14.67 -13.13
C ARG A 238 -12.08 -13.50 -14.08
N SER A 239 -12.86 -12.52 -13.66
CA SER A 239 -13.15 -11.32 -14.43
C SER A 239 -13.27 -10.10 -13.54
N ALA A 240 -13.07 -8.93 -14.14
CA ALA A 240 -13.38 -7.65 -13.51
C ALA A 240 -13.94 -6.67 -14.54
N SER A 241 -14.74 -5.73 -14.09
CA SER A 241 -15.24 -4.63 -14.90
C SER A 241 -14.90 -3.30 -14.25
N LEU A 242 -14.50 -2.32 -15.04
CA LEU A 242 -14.31 -0.94 -14.58
C LEU A 242 -15.67 -0.37 -14.18
N THR A 243 -15.76 0.16 -12.97
CA THR A 243 -16.97 0.78 -12.43
C THR A 243 -16.90 2.29 -12.56
N THR A 244 -15.77 2.86 -12.19
CA THR A 244 -15.48 4.30 -12.25
C THR A 244 -13.98 4.52 -12.13
N GLU A 245 -13.55 5.75 -12.34
CA GLU A 245 -12.22 6.25 -12.04
C GLU A 245 -12.35 7.37 -11.02
N LEU A 246 -11.45 7.42 -10.05
CA LEU A 246 -11.34 8.51 -9.09
C LEU A 246 -10.12 9.35 -9.48
N THR A 247 -10.31 10.65 -9.49
CA THR A 247 -9.28 11.67 -9.69
C THR A 247 -9.33 12.66 -8.55
N ASP A 248 -8.25 13.35 -8.32
CA ASP A 248 -8.16 14.42 -7.33
C ASP A 248 -7.23 15.49 -7.87
N GLU A 249 -7.53 16.78 -7.62
CA GLU A 249 -6.68 17.88 -8.09
C GLU A 249 -5.32 17.91 -7.39
N ASP A 250 -5.23 17.33 -6.20
CA ASP A 250 -4.01 17.22 -5.42
C ASP A 250 -3.15 16.01 -5.81
N PHE A 251 -3.58 15.16 -6.74
CA PHE A 251 -2.76 14.03 -7.18
C PHE A 251 -1.52 14.48 -7.94
N ASP A 252 -0.36 14.03 -7.45
CA ASP A 252 0.95 14.24 -8.09
C ASP A 252 1.76 12.94 -8.01
N VAL A 253 1.49 12.06 -8.97
CA VAL A 253 2.01 10.68 -9.05
C VAL A 253 1.69 9.89 -7.76
N PRO A 254 0.39 9.67 -7.45
CA PRO A 254 0.01 8.80 -6.33
C PRO A 254 0.46 7.37 -6.60
N THR A 255 0.96 6.66 -5.59
CA THR A 255 1.51 5.30 -5.77
C THR A 255 0.67 4.23 -5.10
N THR A 256 0.28 4.44 -3.85
CA THR A 256 -0.43 3.43 -3.07
C THR A 256 -1.65 4.03 -2.40
N ILE A 257 -2.65 3.19 -2.11
CA ILE A 257 -3.93 3.63 -1.54
C ILE A 257 -4.29 2.83 -0.28
N ALA A 258 -4.78 3.52 0.74
CA ALA A 258 -5.25 2.94 1.99
C ALA A 258 -6.68 3.40 2.33
N ALA A 259 -7.38 2.65 3.17
CA ALA A 259 -8.73 3.01 3.61
C ALA A 259 -8.83 3.16 5.13
N LEU A 260 -9.46 4.24 5.58
CA LEU A 260 -9.90 4.45 6.95
C LEU A 260 -11.43 4.55 7.00
N GLY A 261 -12.08 3.47 7.41
CA GLY A 261 -13.53 3.40 7.34
C GLY A 261 -14.04 3.56 5.91
N ARG A 262 -14.74 4.65 5.61
CA ARG A 262 -15.27 4.95 4.26
C ARG A 262 -14.34 5.83 3.43
N ARG A 263 -13.34 6.47 4.05
CA ARG A 263 -12.39 7.37 3.38
C ARG A 263 -11.27 6.58 2.74
N LEU A 264 -10.80 7.07 1.63
CA LEU A 264 -9.62 6.59 0.92
C LEU A 264 -8.52 7.64 1.01
N TYR A 265 -7.28 7.19 1.06
CA TYR A 265 -6.10 8.04 1.10
C TYR A 265 -5.05 7.49 0.18
N ALA A 266 -4.47 8.33 -0.66
CA ALA A 266 -3.34 8.00 -1.51
C ALA A 266 -2.12 8.81 -1.10
N VAL A 267 -0.92 8.27 -1.31
CA VAL A 267 0.33 8.99 -1.05
C VAL A 267 0.95 9.45 -2.36
N ASN A 268 1.30 10.74 -2.45
CA ASN A 268 1.96 11.32 -3.61
C ASN A 268 3.47 11.08 -3.55
N ALA A 269 3.99 10.30 -4.50
CA ALA A 269 5.43 10.02 -4.61
C ALA A 269 6.19 11.05 -5.44
N ARG A 270 5.48 11.84 -6.27
CA ARG A 270 6.04 12.94 -7.10
C ARG A 270 7.23 12.50 -7.93
N PHE A 271 7.15 11.34 -8.60
CA PHE A 271 8.27 10.77 -9.38
C PHE A 271 8.74 11.70 -10.51
N SER A 272 7.87 12.59 -11.00
CA SER A 272 8.20 13.58 -12.02
C SER A 272 8.98 14.78 -11.49
N THR A 273 9.14 14.91 -10.17
CA THR A 273 9.84 16.01 -9.50
C THR A 273 11.20 15.52 -9.00
N SER A 274 12.27 16.19 -9.38
CA SER A 274 13.62 15.91 -8.83
C SER A 274 13.62 16.15 -7.32
N PRO A 275 13.92 15.14 -6.50
CA PRO A 275 13.81 15.28 -5.05
C PRO A 275 14.94 16.15 -4.49
N THR A 276 14.57 17.03 -3.57
CA THR A 276 15.48 17.82 -2.74
C THR A 276 15.14 17.62 -1.26
N PRO A 277 16.02 17.99 -0.32
CA PRO A 277 15.69 17.94 1.11
C PRO A 277 14.46 18.77 1.52
N THR A 278 14.05 19.73 0.70
CA THR A 278 12.92 20.62 0.95
C THR A 278 11.70 20.34 0.06
N THR A 279 11.77 19.36 -0.84
CA THR A 279 10.62 18.99 -1.67
C THR A 279 9.45 18.57 -0.79
N PRO A 280 8.28 19.21 -0.89
CA PRO A 280 7.11 18.88 -0.10
C PRO A 280 6.47 17.59 -0.62
N TYR A 281 5.93 16.80 0.29
CA TYR A 281 5.16 15.60 0.00
C TYR A 281 3.92 15.53 0.88
N ASP A 282 2.92 14.78 0.46
CA ASP A 282 1.64 14.69 1.15
C ASP A 282 0.93 13.33 0.93
N ILE A 283 -0.09 13.14 1.75
CA ILE A 283 -1.12 12.13 1.60
C ILE A 283 -2.40 12.86 1.27
N VAL A 284 -3.10 12.43 0.22
CA VAL A 284 -4.35 13.03 -0.28
C VAL A 284 -5.53 12.17 0.16
N GLN A 285 -6.58 12.79 0.70
CA GLN A 285 -7.87 12.15 0.88
C GLN A 285 -8.57 12.12 -0.48
N VAL A 286 -8.71 10.95 -1.04
CA VAL A 286 -9.35 10.77 -2.35
C VAL A 286 -10.84 11.09 -2.25
N GLY A 287 -11.34 12.02 -3.06
CA GLY A 287 -12.66 12.60 -3.08
C GLY A 287 -13.84 11.67 -3.40
#